data_dd588e932d22d2a84a8b8ee1079c6827
#
_entry.id   dd588e932d22d2a84a8b8ee1079c6827
#
_cell.length_a   1.000
_cell.length_b   1.000
_cell.length_c   1.000
_cell.angle_alpha   90.00
_cell.angle_beta   90.00
_cell.angle_gamma   90.00
#
_symmetry.space_group_name_H-M   'P 1'
#
loop_
_entity.id
_entity.type
_entity.pdbx_description
1 polymer ?
#
loop_
_entity_poly.entity_id
_entity_poly.type
_entity_poly.pdbx_seq_one_letter_code
_entity_poly.pdbx_strand_id
1 'polypeptide(L)'
;TRSDRDWSSDVCSSDLVETGDNDDVANYDLLFRGKRHDYFTSALPFPQKGDPVSLSLSGDAPVKVDAGIGNAVGVRSVGSGDLPYRLEPAGSTVNVSPIGATDPELLFTALDDVTAVTINALRQAFQLQKFLERDARSGTRYIEVIKSHFGVTNPDFRLQRPEYLGACHEDLRFTTIAQTTQTLSGSTPQGNLAAMATVGGKKKVFNKSFTEHGFIIGIASVYSDLTYQQGLNRFWQRQTRVDHFWPVFAHLGEQEVFNSEIFASGDQTQDKTLFGYQERYAEYRYHPNRISGTFRSSHTQSLDVWHYAEDFATLPLLNGAFIQNNAPVKRNSAVPSEPDLIADFYFGLSCVRPMPLYGTPGFVDHF
;
A
#
# COMPACT_ATOMS: atom_id res chain seq x y z
N THR A 1 4.10 18.92 -8.66
CA THR A 1 3.55 17.57 -8.54
C THR A 1 3.94 17.02 -7.18
N ARG A 2 3.08 17.21 -6.18
CA ARG A 2 3.23 16.58 -4.87
C ARG A 2 3.08 15.08 -5.07
N SER A 3 3.99 14.31 -4.53
CA SER A 3 3.90 12.85 -4.63
C SER A 3 2.78 12.37 -3.71
N ASP A 4 1.86 11.56 -4.23
CA ASP A 4 0.71 10.96 -3.52
C ASP A 4 1.10 10.02 -2.36
N ARG A 5 2.32 10.15 -1.82
CA ARG A 5 2.90 9.22 -0.85
C ARG A 5 2.89 9.66 0.60
N ASP A 6 2.45 10.88 0.89
CA ASP A 6 2.53 11.42 2.27
C ASP A 6 1.15 11.57 2.92
N TRP A 7 0.48 10.44 3.09
CA TRP A 7 -0.83 10.33 3.73
C TRP A 7 -0.90 10.86 5.14
N SER A 8 0.22 10.82 5.84
CA SER A 8 0.27 11.19 7.23
C SER A 8 0.54 12.68 7.43
N SER A 9 1.01 13.37 6.39
CA SER A 9 1.27 14.81 6.48
C SER A 9 0.03 15.66 6.25
N ASP A 10 -0.89 15.20 5.39
CA ASP A 10 -2.05 16.00 5.02
C ASP A 10 -3.12 16.10 6.13
N VAL A 11 -3.16 15.13 7.04
CA VAL A 11 -4.10 15.15 8.18
C VAL A 11 -3.59 15.96 9.37
N CYS A 12 -2.32 16.33 9.35
CA CYS A 12 -1.62 16.86 10.53
C CYS A 12 -0.97 18.21 10.31
N SER A 13 -1.09 18.80 9.14
CA SER A 13 -0.55 20.15 8.93
C SER A 13 -1.56 21.21 9.36
N SER A 14 -1.04 22.30 9.89
CA SER A 14 -1.80 23.54 10.09
C SER A 14 -2.37 24.13 8.80
N ASP A 15 -2.11 23.47 7.69
CA ASP A 15 -2.57 23.81 6.34
C ASP A 15 -3.97 23.26 6.02
N LEU A 16 -4.68 22.73 7.02
CA LEU A 16 -6.07 22.28 6.86
C LEU A 16 -7.03 23.43 6.49
N VAL A 17 -6.65 24.66 6.75
CA VAL A 17 -7.39 25.84 6.35
C VAL A 17 -6.38 26.89 5.91
N GLU A 18 -6.29 27.16 4.62
CA GLU A 18 -5.63 28.35 4.11
C GLU A 18 -6.55 29.55 4.38
N THR A 19 -6.10 30.46 5.22
CA THR A 19 -6.82 31.71 5.52
C THR A 19 -6.22 32.87 4.73
N GLY A 20 -5.94 32.67 3.46
CA GLY A 20 -5.40 33.70 2.56
C GLY A 20 -6.47 34.34 1.68
N ASP A 21 -6.11 35.40 0.97
CA ASP A 21 -7.00 36.13 0.04
C ASP A 21 -7.51 35.26 -1.12
N ASN A 22 -6.97 34.05 -1.31
CA ASN A 22 -7.40 33.07 -2.31
C ASN A 22 -8.20 31.90 -1.69
N ASP A 23 -8.70 32.06 -0.50
CA ASP A 23 -9.47 31.04 0.21
C ASP A 23 -10.86 30.93 -0.41
N ASP A 24 -10.99 30.06 -1.41
CA ASP A 24 -12.26 29.79 -2.07
C ASP A 24 -12.96 28.63 -1.34
N VAL A 25 -14.00 28.98 -0.61
CA VAL A 25 -14.86 28.05 0.14
C VAL A 25 -15.42 26.94 -0.76
N ALA A 26 -15.50 27.17 -2.09
CA ALA A 26 -15.93 26.17 -3.06
C ALA A 26 -14.93 25.00 -3.28
N ASN A 27 -13.70 25.15 -2.82
CA ASN A 27 -12.64 24.14 -3.00
C ASN A 27 -12.50 23.18 -1.80
N TYR A 28 -13.32 23.32 -0.76
CA TYR A 28 -13.27 22.41 0.40
C TYR A 28 -14.19 21.21 0.19
N ASP A 29 -13.61 20.14 -0.28
CA ASP A 29 -14.29 18.86 -0.36
C ASP A 29 -14.16 18.06 0.96
N LEU A 30 -15.20 17.30 1.29
CA LEU A 30 -15.14 16.38 2.43
C LEU A 30 -14.13 15.27 2.15
N LEU A 31 -13.17 15.14 3.04
CA LEU A 31 -12.13 14.13 2.94
C LEU A 31 -12.65 12.76 3.40
N PHE A 32 -12.17 11.71 2.73
CA PHE A 32 -12.49 10.34 3.11
C PHE A 32 -11.49 9.82 4.16
N ARG A 33 -11.99 9.08 5.11
CA ARG A 33 -11.17 8.34 6.06
C ARG A 33 -10.44 7.20 5.33
N GLY A 34 -9.24 6.85 5.78
CA GLY A 34 -8.56 5.63 5.34
C GLY A 34 -9.30 4.36 5.79
N LYS A 35 -9.25 3.31 4.98
CA LYS A 35 -9.71 1.97 5.35
C LYS A 35 -8.96 1.47 6.58
N ARG A 36 -9.56 0.53 7.29
CA ARG A 36 -8.87 -0.22 8.33
C ARG A 36 -7.70 -0.98 7.72
N HIS A 37 -6.57 -1.01 8.43
CA HIS A 37 -5.40 -1.76 7.99
C HIS A 37 -5.73 -3.26 7.87
N ASP A 38 -5.57 -3.78 6.67
CA ASP A 38 -5.70 -5.19 6.34
C ASP A 38 -4.49 -5.66 5.49
N TYR A 39 -4.53 -6.86 4.97
CA TYR A 39 -3.48 -7.44 4.14
C TYR A 39 -3.17 -6.61 2.88
N PHE A 40 -4.19 -6.00 2.25
CA PHE A 40 -4.03 -5.24 1.03
C PHE A 40 -3.69 -3.77 1.30
N THR A 41 -4.34 -3.15 2.28
CA THR A 41 -4.09 -1.73 2.61
C THR A 41 -2.76 -1.50 3.30
N SER A 42 -2.18 -2.54 3.91
CA SER A 42 -0.84 -2.50 4.51
C SER A 42 0.27 -2.91 3.56
N ALA A 43 -0.07 -3.27 2.31
CA ALA A 43 0.93 -3.60 1.31
C ALA A 43 1.80 -2.39 0.95
N LEU A 44 3.09 -2.64 0.72
CA LEU A 44 4.03 -1.62 0.29
C LEU A 44 4.03 -1.52 -1.24
N PRO A 45 4.19 -0.32 -1.81
CA PRO A 45 4.31 -0.14 -3.26
C PRO A 45 5.68 -0.58 -3.81
N PHE A 46 6.64 -0.86 -2.95
CA PHE A 46 8.01 -1.25 -3.31
C PHE A 46 8.56 -2.24 -2.26
N PRO A 47 9.46 -3.15 -2.65
CA PRO A 47 10.03 -4.13 -1.71
C PRO A 47 11.05 -3.50 -0.76
N GLN A 48 11.66 -2.38 -1.16
CA GLN A 48 12.66 -1.62 -0.40
C GLN A 48 12.60 -0.15 -0.77
N LYS A 49 13.12 0.73 0.09
CA LYS A 49 13.19 2.16 -0.17
C LYS A 49 14.42 2.48 -1.03
N GLY A 50 14.20 2.92 -2.27
CA GLY A 50 15.25 3.24 -3.23
C GLY A 50 15.62 2.08 -4.15
N ASP A 51 16.73 2.23 -4.87
CA ASP A 51 17.17 1.28 -5.87
C ASP A 51 17.65 -0.05 -5.26
N PRO A 52 17.49 -1.18 -5.97
CA PRO A 52 18.00 -2.47 -5.54
C PRO A 52 19.52 -2.45 -5.35
N VAL A 53 19.99 -3.06 -4.26
CA VAL A 53 21.41 -3.20 -4.00
C VAL A 53 21.97 -4.27 -4.94
N SER A 54 22.79 -3.86 -5.90
CA SER A 54 23.44 -4.76 -6.84
C SER A 54 24.86 -5.07 -6.42
N LEU A 55 25.27 -6.31 -6.60
CA LEU A 55 26.66 -6.73 -6.48
C LEU A 55 27.26 -6.71 -7.89
N SER A 56 27.99 -5.67 -8.23
CA SER A 56 28.71 -5.63 -9.50
C SER A 56 29.92 -6.56 -9.44
N LEU A 57 30.01 -7.46 -10.36
CA LEU A 57 31.28 -8.06 -10.74
C LEU A 57 32.05 -6.97 -11.44
N SER A 58 33.01 -6.35 -10.75
CA SER A 58 33.85 -5.29 -11.32
C SER A 58 35.08 -5.93 -11.98
N GLY A 59 35.38 -5.49 -13.19
CA GLY A 59 36.53 -5.92 -13.94
C GLY A 59 36.19 -6.13 -15.41
N ASP A 60 37.09 -5.79 -16.27
CA ASP A 60 37.01 -6.13 -17.67
C ASP A 60 37.43 -7.60 -17.81
N ALA A 61 36.53 -8.44 -18.36
CA ALA A 61 36.89 -9.80 -18.74
C ALA A 61 37.33 -9.77 -20.22
N PRO A 62 38.63 -9.69 -20.52
CA PRO A 62 39.05 -9.63 -21.89
C PRO A 62 38.71 -10.93 -22.61
N VAL A 63 38.16 -10.80 -23.80
CA VAL A 63 37.96 -11.94 -24.69
C VAL A 63 39.31 -12.40 -25.18
N LYS A 64 39.72 -13.59 -24.83
CA LYS A 64 41.01 -14.17 -25.24
C LYS A 64 40.85 -15.04 -26.46
N VAL A 65 41.82 -15.06 -27.31
CA VAL A 65 41.95 -15.98 -28.43
C VAL A 65 42.93 -17.06 -28.02
N ASP A 66 42.58 -18.33 -28.23
CA ASP A 66 43.50 -19.43 -27.96
C ASP A 66 44.74 -19.32 -28.90
N ALA A 67 45.90 -19.25 -28.29
CA ALA A 67 47.18 -19.03 -29.00
C ALA A 67 47.66 -20.29 -29.78
N GLY A 68 46.96 -21.40 -29.72
CA GLY A 68 47.39 -22.67 -30.31
C GLY A 68 47.24 -22.81 -31.84
N ILE A 69 46.38 -21.99 -32.45
CA ILE A 69 46.08 -22.12 -33.89
C ILE A 69 45.96 -20.71 -34.50
N GLY A 70 46.95 -20.32 -35.28
CA GLY A 70 47.08 -19.06 -36.00
C GLY A 70 45.87 -18.13 -36.12
N ASN A 71 45.98 -16.94 -35.66
CA ASN A 71 45.25 -15.67 -35.82
C ASN A 71 43.78 -15.65 -36.34
N ALA A 72 43.01 -16.73 -36.20
CA ALA A 72 41.64 -16.80 -36.68
C ALA A 72 40.64 -16.69 -35.49
N VAL A 73 39.60 -15.91 -35.67
CA VAL A 73 38.54 -15.71 -34.69
C VAL A 73 37.34 -16.58 -35.03
N GLY A 74 36.91 -17.43 -34.11
CA GLY A 74 35.72 -18.28 -34.30
C GLY A 74 34.43 -17.48 -34.07
N VAL A 75 33.40 -17.74 -34.91
CA VAL A 75 32.05 -17.22 -34.75
C VAL A 75 31.06 -18.36 -34.92
N ARG A 76 29.93 -18.29 -34.21
CA ARG A 76 28.84 -19.25 -34.41
C ARG A 76 27.74 -18.63 -35.27
N SER A 77 27.22 -19.38 -36.19
CA SER A 77 26.10 -18.95 -37.03
C SER A 77 24.76 -19.44 -36.44
N VAL A 78 23.92 -18.49 -36.05
CA VAL A 78 22.60 -18.76 -35.47
C VAL A 78 21.62 -19.40 -36.48
N GLY A 79 21.90 -19.31 -37.79
CA GLY A 79 21.00 -19.79 -38.84
C GLY A 79 21.34 -21.16 -39.43
N SER A 80 22.47 -21.76 -39.14
CA SER A 80 22.98 -22.99 -39.78
C SER A 80 23.23 -24.13 -38.79
N GLY A 81 22.35 -24.33 -37.83
CA GLY A 81 22.44 -25.46 -36.90
C GLY A 81 23.56 -25.34 -35.88
N ASP A 82 23.92 -24.13 -35.49
CA ASP A 82 24.92 -23.83 -34.42
C ASP A 82 26.36 -24.36 -34.77
N LEU A 83 26.68 -24.41 -36.03
CA LEU A 83 28.01 -24.82 -36.48
C LEU A 83 29.03 -23.70 -36.26
N PRO A 84 30.23 -24.02 -35.78
CA PRO A 84 31.30 -23.03 -35.60
C PRO A 84 31.94 -22.70 -36.96
N TYR A 85 32.22 -21.41 -37.17
CA TYR A 85 32.92 -20.86 -38.33
C TYR A 85 34.15 -20.09 -37.92
N ARG A 86 35.15 -20.03 -38.78
CA ARG A 86 36.38 -19.30 -38.59
C ARG A 86 36.36 -18.02 -39.44
N LEU A 87 36.79 -16.91 -38.85
CA LEU A 87 37.04 -15.66 -39.56
C LEU A 87 38.48 -15.61 -39.97
N GLU A 88 38.75 -15.65 -41.28
CA GLU A 88 40.11 -15.58 -41.84
C GLU A 88 40.32 -14.26 -42.59
N PRO A 89 41.39 -13.54 -42.35
CA PRO A 89 41.71 -12.33 -43.11
C PRO A 89 42.06 -12.72 -44.57
N ALA A 90 41.37 -12.13 -45.54
CA ALA A 90 41.62 -12.31 -46.94
C ALA A 90 41.81 -10.93 -47.60
N GLY A 91 42.99 -10.37 -47.42
CA GLY A 91 43.28 -9.01 -47.90
C GLY A 91 42.46 -7.93 -47.20
N SER A 92 41.61 -7.25 -47.94
CA SER A 92 40.70 -6.22 -47.38
C SER A 92 39.35 -6.77 -46.91
N THR A 93 39.10 -8.09 -47.01
CA THR A 93 37.87 -8.79 -46.63
C THR A 93 38.15 -9.84 -45.58
N VAL A 94 37.08 -10.28 -44.89
CA VAL A 94 37.14 -11.40 -43.97
C VAL A 94 36.28 -12.54 -44.52
N ASN A 95 36.93 -13.69 -44.76
CA ASN A 95 36.22 -14.92 -45.16
C ASN A 95 35.70 -15.67 -43.93
N VAL A 96 34.55 -16.33 -44.09
CA VAL A 96 33.95 -17.20 -43.11
C VAL A 96 34.05 -18.61 -43.60
N SER A 97 34.86 -19.45 -42.94
CA SER A 97 35.00 -20.86 -43.29
C SER A 97 34.54 -21.76 -42.14
N PRO A 98 33.96 -22.95 -42.44
CA PRO A 98 33.57 -23.88 -41.37
C PRO A 98 34.79 -24.38 -40.60
N ILE A 99 34.64 -24.47 -39.25
CA ILE A 99 35.67 -25.04 -38.38
C ILE A 99 35.46 -26.55 -38.33
N GLY A 100 36.54 -27.32 -38.45
CA GLY A 100 36.49 -28.77 -38.31
C GLY A 100 36.16 -29.19 -36.86
N ALA A 101 35.60 -30.38 -36.68
CA ALA A 101 35.17 -30.87 -35.35
C ALA A 101 36.32 -31.02 -34.31
N THR A 102 37.56 -30.90 -34.75
CA THR A 102 38.76 -31.01 -33.89
C THR A 102 39.42 -29.65 -33.58
N ASP A 103 38.90 -28.54 -34.15
CA ASP A 103 39.44 -27.20 -33.87
C ASP A 103 38.86 -26.66 -32.56
N PRO A 104 39.72 -26.16 -31.66
CA PRO A 104 39.24 -25.57 -30.39
C PRO A 104 38.42 -24.30 -30.62
N GLU A 105 37.51 -24.00 -29.70
CA GLU A 105 36.78 -22.73 -29.69
C GLU A 105 37.78 -21.59 -29.51
N LEU A 106 37.82 -20.66 -30.48
CA LEU A 106 38.89 -19.67 -30.58
C LEU A 106 38.67 -18.39 -29.77
N LEU A 107 37.45 -18.17 -29.31
CA LEU A 107 37.11 -17.02 -28.48
C LEU A 107 36.54 -17.49 -27.17
N PHE A 108 37.14 -17.14 -26.07
CA PHE A 108 36.61 -17.43 -24.75
C PHE A 108 36.86 -16.27 -23.79
N THR A 109 36.03 -16.14 -22.81
CA THR A 109 36.22 -15.23 -21.70
C THR A 109 36.55 -16.04 -20.46
N ALA A 110 37.77 -15.92 -19.93
CA ALA A 110 38.14 -16.57 -18.71
C ALA A 110 37.46 -15.87 -17.51
N LEU A 111 36.58 -16.57 -16.83
CA LEU A 111 35.90 -16.03 -15.62
C LEU A 111 36.90 -15.79 -14.48
N ASP A 112 38.08 -16.43 -14.52
CA ASP A 112 39.15 -16.22 -13.52
C ASP A 112 39.75 -14.79 -13.61
N ASP A 113 39.61 -14.11 -14.76
CA ASP A 113 40.05 -12.73 -14.95
C ASP A 113 39.02 -11.70 -14.41
N VAL A 114 37.81 -12.15 -14.03
CA VAL A 114 36.82 -11.30 -13.41
C VAL A 114 37.11 -11.13 -11.94
N THR A 115 37.23 -9.88 -11.49
CA THR A 115 37.50 -9.60 -10.08
C THR A 115 36.35 -10.13 -9.21
N ALA A 116 36.63 -11.10 -8.36
CA ALA A 116 35.64 -11.65 -7.42
C ALA A 116 35.19 -10.58 -6.43
N VAL A 117 33.90 -10.58 -6.11
CA VAL A 117 33.34 -9.72 -5.05
C VAL A 117 33.94 -10.12 -3.71
N THR A 118 34.47 -9.16 -2.98
CA THR A 118 35.03 -9.44 -1.65
C THR A 118 33.91 -9.80 -0.65
N ILE A 119 34.22 -10.61 0.34
CA ILE A 119 33.28 -10.97 1.43
C ILE A 119 32.80 -9.70 2.17
N ASN A 120 33.64 -8.68 2.28
CA ASN A 120 33.23 -7.41 2.90
C ASN A 120 32.22 -6.65 2.06
N ALA A 121 32.39 -6.58 0.73
CA ALA A 121 31.42 -5.95 -0.17
C ALA A 121 30.08 -6.69 -0.12
N LEU A 122 30.09 -8.02 -0.07
CA LEU A 122 28.91 -8.83 0.08
C LEU A 122 28.18 -8.54 1.42
N ARG A 123 28.93 -8.47 2.53
CA ARG A 123 28.36 -8.14 3.84
C ARG A 123 27.75 -6.73 3.85
N GLN A 124 28.45 -5.76 3.26
CA GLN A 124 27.98 -4.39 3.17
C GLN A 124 26.66 -4.31 2.36
N ALA A 125 26.59 -5.02 1.24
CA ALA A 125 25.39 -5.09 0.42
C ALA A 125 24.19 -5.67 1.19
N PHE A 126 24.40 -6.78 1.92
CA PHE A 126 23.34 -7.34 2.77
C PHE A 126 22.88 -6.41 3.88
N GLN A 127 23.78 -5.69 4.54
CA GLN A 127 23.40 -4.76 5.60
C GLN A 127 22.69 -3.53 5.04
N LEU A 128 23.12 -3.02 3.90
CA LEU A 128 22.46 -1.93 3.21
C LEU A 128 21.06 -2.34 2.76
N GLN A 129 20.90 -3.54 2.20
CA GLN A 129 19.59 -4.07 1.82
C GLN A 129 18.64 -4.12 3.03
N LYS A 130 19.06 -4.67 4.17
CA LYS A 130 18.26 -4.69 5.40
C LYS A 130 17.89 -3.31 5.91
N PHE A 131 18.80 -2.34 5.77
CA PHE A 131 18.55 -0.96 6.14
C PHE A 131 17.42 -0.37 5.27
N LEU A 132 17.48 -0.53 3.94
CA LEU A 132 16.50 -0.03 3.00
C LEU A 132 15.13 -0.73 3.14
N GLU A 133 15.11 -2.02 3.45
CA GLU A 133 13.87 -2.76 3.74
C GLU A 133 13.19 -2.25 5.03
N ARG A 134 13.99 -1.94 6.06
CA ARG A 134 13.47 -1.36 7.30
C ARG A 134 12.92 0.05 7.08
N ASP A 135 13.61 0.84 6.26
CA ASP A 135 13.14 2.18 5.87
C ASP A 135 11.84 2.13 5.05
N ALA A 136 11.63 1.09 4.26
CA ALA A 136 10.39 0.93 3.51
C ALA A 136 9.18 0.73 4.43
N ARG A 137 9.37 0.07 5.57
CA ARG A 137 8.30 -0.18 6.57
C ARG A 137 8.16 0.95 7.58
N SER A 138 9.19 1.76 7.77
CA SER A 138 9.15 2.92 8.65
C SER A 138 8.51 4.11 7.94
N GLY A 139 8.06 5.10 8.70
CA GLY A 139 7.71 6.40 8.14
C GLY A 139 8.95 7.16 7.67
N THR A 140 8.73 8.23 6.90
CA THR A 140 9.80 9.06 6.32
C THR A 140 10.30 10.17 7.26
N ARG A 141 9.57 10.43 8.36
CA ARG A 141 9.93 11.48 9.30
C ARG A 141 11.08 11.05 10.21
N TYR A 142 11.91 12.00 10.58
CA TYR A 142 13.08 11.73 11.43
C TYR A 142 12.76 10.96 12.71
N ILE A 143 11.69 11.33 13.39
CA ILE A 143 11.24 10.65 14.61
C ILE A 143 10.80 9.19 14.36
N GLU A 144 10.25 8.91 13.19
CA GLU A 144 9.81 7.57 12.77
C GLU A 144 11.01 6.70 12.43
N VAL A 145 12.00 7.25 11.72
CA VAL A 145 13.26 6.58 11.41
C VAL A 145 14.00 6.21 12.70
N ILE A 146 14.13 7.17 13.65
CA ILE A 146 14.75 6.89 14.95
C ILE A 146 14.00 5.77 15.69
N LYS A 147 12.67 5.83 15.72
CA LYS A 147 11.87 4.80 16.38
C LYS A 147 12.05 3.43 15.75
N SER A 148 12.07 3.36 14.42
CA SER A 148 12.20 2.08 13.70
C SER A 148 13.59 1.46 13.83
N HIS A 149 14.65 2.27 13.75
CA HIS A 149 16.03 1.77 13.78
C HIS A 149 16.57 1.56 15.19
N PHE A 150 16.24 2.45 16.12
CA PHE A 150 16.81 2.48 17.46
C PHE A 150 15.81 2.11 18.57
N GLY A 151 14.52 2.03 18.25
CA GLY A 151 13.47 1.76 19.24
C GLY A 151 13.20 2.90 20.23
N VAL A 152 13.75 4.08 19.97
CA VAL A 152 13.65 5.24 20.86
C VAL A 152 12.49 6.13 20.45
N THR A 153 11.70 6.58 21.42
CA THR A 153 10.66 7.60 21.21
C THR A 153 11.23 8.97 21.56
N ASN A 154 11.28 9.87 20.58
CA ASN A 154 11.72 11.24 20.80
C ASN A 154 10.69 11.99 21.68
N PRO A 155 11.10 12.69 22.76
CA PRO A 155 10.19 13.50 23.57
C PRO A 155 9.53 14.64 22.79
N ASP A 156 10.20 15.17 21.77
CA ASP A 156 9.74 16.28 20.94
C ASP A 156 8.90 15.84 19.73
N PHE A 157 8.29 14.66 19.79
CA PHE A 157 7.48 14.13 18.69
C PHE A 157 6.34 15.07 18.26
N ARG A 158 5.84 15.91 19.17
CA ARG A 158 4.78 16.90 18.92
C ARG A 158 5.15 17.99 17.90
N LEU A 159 6.44 18.24 17.69
CA LEU A 159 6.90 19.20 16.68
C LEU A 159 6.62 18.75 15.25
N GLN A 160 6.50 17.44 15.03
CA GLN A 160 6.31 16.85 13.70
C GLN A 160 4.94 16.15 13.55
N ARG A 161 4.28 15.83 14.67
CA ARG A 161 2.95 15.21 14.65
C ARG A 161 2.06 15.77 15.75
N PRO A 162 0.76 15.92 15.50
CA PRO A 162 -0.21 16.23 16.54
C PRO A 162 -0.20 15.14 17.62
N GLU A 163 -0.41 15.55 18.85
CA GLU A 163 -0.60 14.63 19.95
C GLU A 163 -2.02 14.07 19.93
N TYR A 164 -2.14 12.74 19.96
CA TYR A 164 -3.43 12.09 20.07
C TYR A 164 -4.00 12.25 21.49
N LEU A 165 -5.17 12.87 21.59
CA LEU A 165 -5.83 13.12 22.86
C LEU A 165 -6.84 12.02 23.23
N GLY A 166 -7.52 11.47 22.24
CA GLY A 166 -8.50 10.42 22.45
C GLY A 166 -9.47 10.27 21.30
N ALA A 167 -10.26 9.20 21.34
CA ALA A 167 -11.35 8.96 20.39
C ALA A 167 -12.54 8.35 21.11
N CYS A 168 -13.70 8.50 20.52
CA CYS A 168 -14.88 7.72 20.85
C CYS A 168 -15.40 7.04 19.61
N HIS A 169 -16.02 5.90 19.80
CA HIS A 169 -16.61 5.10 18.76
C HIS A 169 -18.01 4.66 19.19
N GLU A 170 -18.97 4.74 18.27
CA GLU A 170 -20.33 4.27 18.43
C GLU A 170 -20.77 3.55 17.17
N ASP A 171 -21.50 2.46 17.36
CA ASP A 171 -22.03 1.66 16.26
C ASP A 171 -23.40 2.18 15.81
N LEU A 172 -23.58 2.30 14.50
CA LEU A 172 -24.88 2.59 13.91
C LEU A 172 -25.82 1.39 14.15
N ARG A 173 -26.97 1.65 14.77
CA ARG A 173 -28.00 0.64 15.06
C ARG A 173 -29.10 0.75 14.02
N PHE A 174 -29.32 -0.34 13.32
CA PHE A 174 -30.40 -0.47 12.36
C PHE A 174 -31.66 -0.98 13.03
N THR A 175 -32.72 -0.19 12.99
CA THR A 175 -34.05 -0.61 13.46
C THR A 175 -34.91 -0.92 12.24
N THR A 176 -35.37 -2.15 12.14
CA THR A 176 -36.21 -2.59 11.06
C THR A 176 -37.63 -2.06 11.23
N ILE A 177 -38.21 -1.57 10.14
CA ILE A 177 -39.57 -1.05 10.08
C ILE A 177 -40.31 -1.86 9.02
N ALA A 178 -41.26 -2.71 9.43
CA ALA A 178 -42.05 -3.48 8.50
C ALA A 178 -43.37 -2.74 8.19
N GLN A 179 -43.77 -2.75 6.92
CA GLN A 179 -45.08 -2.25 6.54
C GLN A 179 -46.19 -3.22 6.99
N THR A 180 -47.08 -2.71 7.81
CA THR A 180 -48.21 -3.49 8.35
C THR A 180 -49.56 -3.14 7.72
N THR A 181 -49.60 -2.10 6.87
CA THR A 181 -50.80 -1.68 6.15
C THR A 181 -51.15 -2.63 5.02
N GLN A 182 -52.45 -2.67 4.65
CA GLN A 182 -52.91 -3.49 3.54
C GLN A 182 -52.22 -3.07 2.23
N THR A 183 -51.87 -4.06 1.40
CA THR A 183 -51.33 -3.81 0.06
C THR A 183 -52.41 -3.22 -0.85
N LEU A 184 -52.15 -2.03 -1.38
CA LEU A 184 -53.00 -1.41 -2.40
C LEU A 184 -52.41 -1.64 -3.78
N SER A 185 -53.23 -1.68 -4.83
CA SER A 185 -52.77 -1.84 -6.19
C SER A 185 -51.81 -0.71 -6.56
N GLY A 186 -50.60 -1.04 -7.05
CA GLY A 186 -49.55 -0.08 -7.35
C GLY A 186 -48.73 0.42 -6.15
N SER A 187 -48.97 -0.08 -4.96
CA SER A 187 -48.23 0.25 -3.73
C SER A 187 -47.25 -0.88 -3.33
N THR A 188 -46.42 -0.61 -2.33
CA THR A 188 -45.53 -1.60 -1.76
C THR A 188 -46.31 -2.72 -1.06
N PRO A 189 -45.94 -4.00 -1.22
CA PRO A 189 -46.66 -5.11 -0.61
C PRO A 189 -46.53 -5.07 0.90
N GLN A 190 -47.53 -5.64 1.58
CA GLN A 190 -47.52 -5.86 3.02
C GLN A 190 -46.29 -6.69 3.41
N GLY A 191 -45.61 -6.29 4.48
CA GLY A 191 -44.39 -6.94 4.92
C GLY A 191 -43.15 -6.41 4.23
N ASN A 192 -43.26 -5.39 3.34
CA ASN A 192 -42.08 -4.71 2.78
C ASN A 192 -41.23 -4.17 3.94
N LEU A 193 -39.92 -4.46 3.87
CA LEU A 193 -38.98 -4.15 4.92
C LEU A 193 -38.21 -2.86 4.57
N ALA A 194 -38.27 -1.91 5.49
CA ALA A 194 -37.36 -0.74 5.50
C ALA A 194 -36.57 -0.74 6.80
N ALA A 195 -35.60 0.09 6.89
CA ALA A 195 -34.82 0.27 8.11
C ALA A 195 -34.44 1.73 8.31
N MET A 196 -34.31 2.12 9.54
CA MET A 196 -33.76 3.39 9.95
C MET A 196 -32.51 3.15 10.79
N ALA A 197 -31.43 3.81 10.47
CA ALA A 197 -30.22 3.73 11.25
C ALA A 197 -30.13 4.93 12.19
N THR A 198 -29.84 4.67 13.46
CA THR A 198 -29.62 5.71 14.48
C THR A 198 -28.37 5.41 15.29
N VAL A 199 -27.70 6.48 15.71
CA VAL A 199 -26.62 6.40 16.69
C VAL A 199 -26.83 7.52 17.71
N GLY A 200 -26.48 7.27 18.93
CA GLY A 200 -26.49 8.29 19.97
C GLY A 200 -25.65 7.82 21.15
N GLY A 201 -24.84 8.70 21.64
CA GLY A 201 -23.97 8.40 22.78
C GLY A 201 -23.37 9.65 23.39
N LYS A 202 -22.92 9.54 24.61
CA LYS A 202 -22.18 10.58 25.32
C LYS A 202 -20.96 9.94 25.96
N LYS A 203 -19.77 10.34 25.52
CA LYS A 203 -18.52 9.81 26.07
C LYS A 203 -17.55 10.95 26.39
N LYS A 204 -16.77 10.77 27.44
CA LYS A 204 -15.64 11.62 27.74
C LYS A 204 -14.48 11.20 26.85
N VAL A 205 -14.04 12.08 25.97
CA VAL A 205 -13.00 11.77 24.98
C VAL A 205 -11.60 11.91 25.59
N PHE A 206 -11.34 13.01 26.29
CA PHE A 206 -10.03 13.22 26.89
C PHE A 206 -10.10 14.06 28.16
N ASN A 207 -8.99 14.05 28.92
CA ASN A 207 -8.70 14.94 30.03
C ASN A 207 -7.19 15.22 30.03
N LYS A 208 -6.80 16.42 29.70
CA LYS A 208 -5.42 16.79 29.47
C LYS A 208 -5.11 18.17 30.01
N SER A 209 -3.93 18.36 30.62
CA SER A 209 -3.36 19.64 30.93
C SER A 209 -2.39 20.06 29.84
N PHE A 210 -2.54 21.28 29.35
CA PHE A 210 -1.70 21.86 28.30
C PHE A 210 -0.79 22.92 28.90
N THR A 211 0.49 22.83 28.59
CA THR A 211 1.53 23.77 29.04
C THR A 211 1.89 24.78 27.94
N GLU A 212 1.42 24.57 26.73
CA GLU A 212 1.71 25.38 25.56
C GLU A 212 0.41 25.79 24.85
N HIS A 213 0.47 26.86 24.08
CA HIS A 213 -0.62 27.25 23.22
C HIS A 213 -0.76 26.25 22.05
N GLY A 214 -2.00 25.98 21.63
CA GLY A 214 -2.25 25.07 20.54
C GLY A 214 -3.72 25.00 20.18
N PHE A 215 -4.01 24.26 19.12
CA PHE A 215 -5.37 23.98 18.66
C PHE A 215 -5.77 22.55 19.04
N ILE A 216 -7.01 22.36 19.43
CA ILE A 216 -7.63 21.05 19.58
C ILE A 216 -8.49 20.83 18.35
N ILE A 217 -8.12 19.85 17.54
CA ILE A 217 -8.85 19.49 16.31
C ILE A 217 -9.65 18.22 16.58
N GLY A 218 -10.95 18.28 16.39
CA GLY A 218 -11.85 17.14 16.45
C GLY A 218 -12.26 16.73 15.04
N ILE A 219 -12.05 15.47 14.68
CA ILE A 219 -12.47 14.92 13.39
C ILE A 219 -13.55 13.87 13.65
N ALA A 220 -14.69 14.02 12.98
CA ALA A 220 -15.74 13.03 12.96
C ALA A 220 -15.76 12.31 11.61
N SER A 221 -15.88 11.00 11.62
CA SER A 221 -15.96 10.20 10.41
C SER A 221 -16.92 9.03 10.58
N VAL A 222 -17.63 8.68 9.52
CA VAL A 222 -18.40 7.46 9.41
C VAL A 222 -17.68 6.50 8.49
N TYR A 223 -17.58 5.24 8.86
CA TYR A 223 -16.89 4.22 8.07
C TYR A 223 -17.57 2.86 8.22
N SER A 224 -17.31 1.99 7.28
CA SER A 224 -17.64 0.58 7.41
C SER A 224 -16.39 -0.28 7.27
N ASP A 225 -16.40 -1.47 7.87
CA ASP A 225 -15.37 -2.47 7.60
C ASP A 225 -15.62 -3.07 6.21
N LEU A 226 -14.94 -2.50 5.22
CA LEU A 226 -15.00 -2.96 3.84
C LEU A 226 -14.29 -4.30 3.70
N THR A 227 -14.90 -5.18 2.89
CA THR A 227 -14.35 -6.49 2.55
C THR A 227 -14.22 -6.64 1.05
N TYR A 228 -13.63 -7.75 0.59
CA TYR A 228 -13.38 -8.01 -0.83
C TYR A 228 -14.15 -9.26 -1.25
N GLN A 229 -14.71 -9.26 -2.47
CA GLN A 229 -15.55 -10.36 -2.95
C GLN A 229 -15.02 -11.03 -4.22
N GLN A 230 -14.04 -10.46 -4.88
CA GLN A 230 -13.60 -10.86 -6.21
C GLN A 230 -12.27 -11.58 -6.24
N GLY A 231 -11.57 -11.65 -5.11
CA GLY A 231 -10.24 -12.22 -5.03
C GLY A 231 -10.21 -13.75 -4.91
N LEU A 232 -9.10 -14.31 -5.34
CA LEU A 232 -8.73 -15.71 -5.16
C LEU A 232 -7.60 -15.81 -4.14
N ASN A 233 -7.84 -16.46 -3.01
CA ASN A 233 -6.84 -16.61 -1.98
C ASN A 233 -5.56 -17.25 -2.55
N ARG A 234 -4.41 -16.71 -2.19
CA ARG A 234 -3.09 -17.18 -2.62
C ARG A 234 -2.86 -18.67 -2.36
N PHE A 235 -3.52 -19.22 -1.37
CA PHE A 235 -3.47 -20.66 -1.07
C PHE A 235 -3.83 -21.52 -2.30
N TRP A 236 -4.76 -21.09 -3.14
CA TRP A 236 -5.19 -21.80 -4.35
C TRP A 236 -4.31 -21.53 -5.56
N GLN A 237 -3.39 -20.58 -5.46
CA GLN A 237 -2.50 -20.19 -6.56
C GLN A 237 -1.13 -20.87 -6.50
N ARG A 238 -0.87 -21.64 -5.43
CA ARG A 238 0.39 -22.35 -5.25
C ARG A 238 0.52 -23.49 -6.23
N GLN A 239 1.61 -23.53 -6.98
CA GLN A 239 1.87 -24.52 -8.01
C GLN A 239 3.11 -25.36 -7.71
N THR A 240 4.10 -24.78 -7.02
CA THR A 240 5.38 -25.45 -6.79
C THR A 240 5.58 -25.74 -5.31
N ARG A 241 6.52 -26.63 -5.02
CA ARG A 241 6.91 -26.98 -3.65
C ARG A 241 7.40 -25.75 -2.86
N VAL A 242 8.06 -24.80 -3.52
CA VAL A 242 8.63 -23.59 -2.89
C VAL A 242 7.58 -22.53 -2.56
N ASP A 243 6.38 -22.60 -3.14
CA ASP A 243 5.29 -21.68 -2.83
C ASP A 243 4.66 -21.94 -1.46
N HIS A 244 4.90 -23.12 -0.91
CA HIS A 244 4.48 -23.46 0.44
C HIS A 244 5.48 -22.93 1.47
N PHE A 245 5.04 -22.86 2.72
CA PHE A 245 5.89 -22.40 3.81
C PHE A 245 7.10 -23.31 4.04
N TRP A 246 8.28 -22.69 4.04
CA TRP A 246 9.54 -23.29 4.47
C TRP A 246 10.27 -22.31 5.39
N PRO A 247 10.68 -22.73 6.60
CA PRO A 247 11.39 -21.86 7.54
C PRO A 247 12.63 -21.18 6.94
N VAL A 248 13.33 -21.84 6.03
CA VAL A 248 14.51 -21.32 5.34
C VAL A 248 14.20 -20.06 4.54
N PHE A 249 13.00 -19.97 3.97
CA PHE A 249 12.59 -18.84 3.14
C PHE A 249 11.85 -17.73 3.91
N ALA A 250 11.70 -17.87 5.22
CA ALA A 250 10.94 -16.89 6.02
C ALA A 250 11.58 -15.48 6.05
N HIS A 251 12.87 -15.37 5.75
CA HIS A 251 13.63 -14.13 5.82
C HIS A 251 14.19 -13.68 4.46
N LEU A 252 13.51 -14.04 3.37
CA LEU A 252 13.90 -13.61 2.02
C LEU A 252 13.53 -12.16 1.68
N GLY A 253 12.89 -11.44 2.61
CA GLY A 253 12.39 -10.08 2.35
C GLY A 253 10.91 -10.05 1.98
N GLU A 254 10.51 -9.01 1.27
CA GLU A 254 9.12 -8.81 0.87
C GLU A 254 8.72 -9.77 -0.25
N GLN A 255 7.46 -10.19 -0.21
CA GLN A 255 6.89 -11.02 -1.28
C GLN A 255 5.85 -10.21 -2.06
N GLU A 256 5.76 -10.48 -3.33
CA GLU A 256 4.76 -9.90 -4.23
C GLU A 256 3.35 -10.35 -3.85
N VAL A 257 2.41 -9.40 -3.84
CA VAL A 257 0.97 -9.63 -3.76
C VAL A 257 0.40 -9.45 -5.16
N PHE A 258 -0.25 -10.47 -5.69
CA PHE A 258 -0.81 -10.43 -7.04
C PHE A 258 -2.22 -9.85 -7.05
N ASN A 259 -2.58 -9.22 -8.15
CA ASN A 259 -3.93 -8.70 -8.33
C ASN A 259 -5.00 -9.78 -8.18
N SER A 260 -4.74 -11.00 -8.60
CA SER A 260 -5.67 -12.13 -8.43
C SER A 260 -6.07 -12.41 -6.98
N GLU A 261 -5.26 -11.98 -5.99
CA GLU A 261 -5.61 -12.12 -4.57
C GLU A 261 -6.75 -11.20 -4.15
N ILE A 262 -6.93 -10.07 -4.84
CA ILE A 262 -7.99 -9.09 -4.57
C ILE A 262 -9.06 -9.05 -5.67
N PHE A 263 -8.65 -9.19 -6.94
CA PHE A 263 -9.52 -9.20 -8.12
C PHE A 263 -9.01 -10.25 -9.13
N ALA A 264 -9.64 -11.40 -9.15
CA ALA A 264 -9.36 -12.47 -10.11
C ALA A 264 -10.20 -12.26 -11.37
N SER A 265 -9.56 -11.83 -12.45
CA SER A 265 -10.21 -11.58 -13.75
C SER A 265 -10.45 -12.84 -14.58
N GLY A 266 -9.65 -13.89 -14.31
CA GLY A 266 -9.59 -15.10 -15.12
C GLY A 266 -8.61 -15.03 -16.30
N ASP A 267 -7.99 -13.86 -16.52
CA ASP A 267 -6.87 -13.69 -17.44
C ASP A 267 -5.55 -13.84 -16.68
N GLN A 268 -4.77 -14.87 -16.99
CA GLN A 268 -3.51 -15.14 -16.30
C GLN A 268 -2.52 -13.99 -16.35
N THR A 269 -2.55 -13.17 -17.40
CA THR A 269 -1.64 -12.04 -17.55
C THR A 269 -2.01 -10.93 -16.56
N GLN A 270 -3.29 -10.61 -16.48
CA GLN A 270 -3.82 -9.61 -15.55
C GLN A 270 -3.75 -10.10 -14.11
N ASP A 271 -4.08 -11.35 -13.87
CA ASP A 271 -4.09 -11.96 -12.54
C ASP A 271 -2.70 -12.00 -11.89
N LYS A 272 -1.64 -12.08 -12.68
CA LYS A 272 -0.24 -12.06 -12.22
C LYS A 272 0.37 -10.67 -12.14
N THR A 273 -0.39 -9.61 -12.45
CA THR A 273 0.14 -8.26 -12.26
C THR A 273 0.34 -7.96 -10.77
N LEU A 274 1.37 -7.18 -10.50
CA LEU A 274 1.74 -6.79 -9.16
C LEU A 274 0.73 -5.79 -8.58
N PHE A 275 0.18 -6.11 -7.41
CA PHE A 275 -0.61 -5.17 -6.63
C PHE A 275 0.25 -4.41 -5.62
N GLY A 276 1.14 -5.09 -4.91
CA GLY A 276 2.03 -4.53 -3.91
C GLY A 276 2.92 -5.59 -3.27
N TYR A 277 3.57 -5.25 -2.20
CA TYR A 277 4.48 -6.14 -1.48
C TYR A 277 4.05 -6.31 -0.03
N GLN A 278 4.17 -7.53 0.48
CA GLN A 278 3.91 -7.87 1.87
C GLN A 278 5.06 -8.68 2.44
N GLU A 279 5.09 -8.79 3.77
CA GLU A 279 6.02 -9.71 4.42
C GLU A 279 5.91 -11.11 3.86
N ARG A 280 7.03 -11.79 3.75
CA ARG A 280 7.04 -13.20 3.35
C ARG A 280 6.07 -14.01 4.22
N TYR A 281 5.19 -14.76 3.56
CA TYR A 281 4.17 -15.60 4.21
C TYR A 281 3.08 -14.84 5.01
N ALA A 282 2.87 -13.56 4.77
CA ALA A 282 1.79 -12.79 5.41
C ALA A 282 0.40 -13.40 5.16
N GLU A 283 0.21 -14.04 4.00
CA GLU A 283 -1.06 -14.70 3.63
C GLU A 283 -1.46 -15.84 4.56
N TYR A 284 -0.55 -16.43 5.32
CA TYR A 284 -0.89 -17.43 6.33
C TYR A 284 -1.55 -16.82 7.58
N ARG A 285 -1.41 -15.52 7.78
CA ARG A 285 -1.99 -14.79 8.91
C ARG A 285 -3.26 -14.02 8.53
N TYR A 286 -3.62 -14.03 7.26
CA TYR A 286 -4.76 -13.32 6.71
C TYR A 286 -5.85 -14.30 6.29
N HIS A 287 -7.05 -14.10 6.85
CA HIS A 287 -8.24 -14.88 6.52
C HIS A 287 -9.33 -13.94 6.01
N PRO A 288 -9.42 -13.70 4.69
CA PRO A 288 -10.41 -12.80 4.12
C PRO A 288 -11.81 -13.37 4.27
N ASN A 289 -12.79 -12.48 4.40
CA ASN A 289 -14.19 -12.83 4.29
C ASN A 289 -14.48 -13.41 2.91
N ARG A 290 -15.40 -14.34 2.85
CA ARG A 290 -15.80 -14.98 1.60
C ARG A 290 -17.26 -14.65 1.31
N ILE A 291 -17.50 -14.10 0.13
CA ILE A 291 -18.84 -13.79 -0.37
C ILE A 291 -19.07 -14.65 -1.59
N SER A 292 -20.16 -15.41 -1.61
CA SER A 292 -20.44 -16.39 -2.66
C SER A 292 -21.93 -16.41 -3.01
N GLY A 293 -22.24 -17.01 -4.16
CA GLY A 293 -23.60 -17.18 -4.64
C GLY A 293 -24.30 -15.85 -4.92
N THR A 294 -25.54 -15.75 -4.52
CA THR A 294 -26.39 -14.57 -4.73
C THR A 294 -25.93 -13.32 -3.95
N PHE A 295 -25.05 -13.47 -2.97
CA PHE A 295 -24.50 -12.33 -2.24
C PHE A 295 -23.42 -11.59 -3.02
N ARG A 296 -22.86 -12.17 -4.07
CA ARG A 296 -21.90 -11.44 -4.93
C ARG A 296 -22.60 -10.33 -5.70
N SER A 297 -22.00 -9.14 -5.74
CA SER A 297 -22.55 -7.99 -6.49
C SER A 297 -22.66 -8.26 -8.00
N SER A 298 -21.85 -9.17 -8.52
CA SER A 298 -21.91 -9.59 -9.94
C SER A 298 -23.09 -10.51 -10.28
N HIS A 299 -23.89 -10.97 -9.29
CA HIS A 299 -25.04 -11.82 -9.55
C HIS A 299 -26.22 -10.99 -10.06
N THR A 300 -26.98 -11.50 -11.02
CA THR A 300 -28.13 -10.78 -11.63
C THR A 300 -29.24 -10.41 -10.65
N GLN A 301 -29.40 -11.20 -9.59
CA GLN A 301 -30.33 -10.95 -8.47
C GLN A 301 -29.51 -10.83 -7.17
N SER A 302 -28.61 -9.88 -7.15
CA SER A 302 -27.69 -9.73 -6.02
C SER A 302 -28.40 -9.37 -4.72
N LEU A 303 -27.94 -9.97 -3.63
CA LEU A 303 -28.30 -9.63 -2.25
C LEU A 303 -27.18 -8.78 -1.59
N ASP A 304 -26.45 -8.01 -2.36
CA ASP A 304 -25.31 -7.21 -1.90
C ASP A 304 -25.72 -6.06 -0.97
N VAL A 305 -27.00 -5.76 -0.87
CA VAL A 305 -27.55 -4.85 0.14
C VAL A 305 -27.25 -5.27 1.58
N TRP A 306 -26.88 -6.54 1.79
CA TRP A 306 -26.57 -7.08 3.12
C TRP A 306 -25.11 -6.94 3.53
N HIS A 307 -24.25 -6.39 2.67
CA HIS A 307 -22.84 -6.21 2.96
C HIS A 307 -22.23 -5.00 2.23
N TYR A 308 -21.10 -4.54 2.72
CA TYR A 308 -20.32 -3.45 2.12
C TYR A 308 -19.01 -3.95 1.50
N ALA A 309 -19.04 -5.11 0.83
CA ALA A 309 -17.89 -5.56 0.06
C ALA A 309 -17.67 -4.66 -1.16
N GLU A 310 -16.39 -4.39 -1.43
CA GLU A 310 -16.01 -3.65 -2.62
C GLU A 310 -16.26 -4.46 -3.88
N ASP A 311 -16.71 -3.77 -4.91
CA ASP A 311 -16.94 -4.32 -6.24
C ASP A 311 -16.11 -3.52 -7.24
N PHE A 312 -15.03 -4.12 -7.70
CA PHE A 312 -14.10 -3.48 -8.63
C PHE A 312 -14.55 -3.74 -10.06
N ALA A 313 -14.75 -2.68 -10.82
CA ALA A 313 -15.02 -2.77 -12.25
C ALA A 313 -13.75 -3.02 -13.09
N THR A 314 -12.61 -2.62 -12.57
CA THR A 314 -11.29 -2.75 -13.20
C THR A 314 -10.27 -3.20 -12.17
N LEU A 315 -9.08 -3.61 -12.62
CA LEU A 315 -7.98 -4.00 -11.74
C LEU A 315 -7.67 -2.89 -10.73
N PRO A 316 -7.77 -3.15 -9.42
CA PRO A 316 -7.40 -2.19 -8.41
C PRO A 316 -5.90 -1.96 -8.39
N LEU A 317 -5.50 -0.73 -8.13
CA LEU A 317 -4.12 -0.32 -7.93
C LEU A 317 -3.94 0.15 -6.50
N LEU A 318 -2.80 -0.14 -5.90
CA LEU A 318 -2.43 0.35 -4.58
C LEU A 318 -2.11 1.85 -4.65
N ASN A 319 -3.13 2.67 -4.48
CA ASN A 319 -3.04 4.12 -4.54
C ASN A 319 -3.92 4.79 -3.49
N GLY A 320 -3.94 6.11 -3.48
CA GLY A 320 -4.77 6.92 -2.58
C GLY A 320 -6.25 6.60 -2.62
N ALA A 321 -6.81 6.41 -3.81
CA ALA A 321 -8.22 6.08 -3.95
C ALA A 321 -8.57 4.70 -3.39
N PHE A 322 -7.69 3.71 -3.56
CA PHE A 322 -7.87 2.38 -3.00
C PHE A 322 -7.92 2.38 -1.46
N ILE A 323 -7.07 3.21 -0.83
CA ILE A 323 -6.97 3.25 0.64
C ILE A 323 -8.15 4.00 1.27
N GLN A 324 -8.85 4.85 0.54
CA GLN A 324 -10.02 5.57 1.06
C GLN A 324 -11.17 4.62 1.40
N ASN A 325 -11.80 4.84 2.56
CA ASN A 325 -13.01 4.12 2.95
C ASN A 325 -14.22 4.78 2.27
N ASN A 326 -14.53 4.32 1.08
CA ASN A 326 -15.71 4.73 0.34
C ASN A 326 -16.76 3.63 0.40
N ALA A 327 -17.45 3.54 1.54
CA ALA A 327 -18.50 2.56 1.72
C ALA A 327 -19.66 2.81 0.74
N PRO A 328 -20.15 1.78 0.03
CA PRO A 328 -21.24 1.94 -0.92
C PRO A 328 -22.61 2.10 -0.20
N VAL A 329 -22.74 3.14 0.63
CA VAL A 329 -23.93 3.38 1.46
C VAL A 329 -25.17 3.60 0.59
N LYS A 330 -25.00 4.20 -0.59
CA LYS A 330 -26.11 4.42 -1.55
C LYS A 330 -26.78 3.14 -2.03
N ARG A 331 -26.10 1.99 -1.91
CA ARG A 331 -26.69 0.66 -2.17
C ARG A 331 -27.90 0.38 -1.28
N ASN A 332 -27.89 0.91 -0.06
CA ASN A 332 -28.93 0.68 0.96
C ASN A 332 -29.80 1.93 1.19
N SER A 333 -29.49 3.06 0.59
CA SER A 333 -30.24 4.29 0.79
C SER A 333 -31.58 4.24 0.06
N ALA A 334 -32.64 4.56 0.77
CA ALA A 334 -33.99 4.69 0.19
C ALA A 334 -34.12 5.97 -0.67
N VAL A 335 -33.26 6.97 -0.44
CA VAL A 335 -33.24 8.26 -1.16
C VAL A 335 -31.81 8.57 -1.60
N PRO A 336 -31.35 7.97 -2.70
CA PRO A 336 -29.95 8.11 -3.15
C PRO A 336 -29.54 9.52 -3.60
N SER A 337 -30.51 10.41 -3.82
CA SER A 337 -30.26 11.80 -4.23
C SER A 337 -29.89 12.73 -3.07
N GLU A 338 -30.19 12.32 -1.84
CA GLU A 338 -29.94 13.12 -0.65
C GLU A 338 -28.65 12.69 0.05
N PRO A 339 -28.10 13.54 0.96
CA PRO A 339 -26.98 13.15 1.81
C PRO A 339 -27.28 11.90 2.62
N ASP A 340 -26.32 10.97 2.68
CA ASP A 340 -26.52 9.66 3.27
C ASP A 340 -26.66 9.70 4.80
N LEU A 341 -26.18 10.75 5.45
CA LEU A 341 -26.07 10.85 6.90
C LEU A 341 -26.41 12.26 7.39
N ILE A 342 -27.10 12.34 8.51
CA ILE A 342 -27.32 13.57 9.28
C ILE A 342 -26.60 13.40 10.61
N ALA A 343 -25.76 14.37 10.98
CA ALA A 343 -24.98 14.33 12.21
C ALA A 343 -25.21 15.60 13.02
N ASP A 344 -25.41 15.43 14.32
CA ASP A 344 -25.47 16.50 15.30
C ASP A 344 -24.48 16.21 16.44
N PHE A 345 -23.61 17.18 16.73
CA PHE A 345 -22.53 17.03 17.73
C PHE A 345 -22.68 18.05 18.85
N TYR A 346 -22.78 17.55 20.06
CA TYR A 346 -22.70 18.38 21.27
C TYR A 346 -21.34 18.27 21.93
N PHE A 347 -20.67 19.40 22.09
CA PHE A 347 -19.37 19.51 22.75
C PHE A 347 -19.50 20.07 24.15
N GLY A 348 -19.40 19.20 25.15
CA GLY A 348 -19.32 19.62 26.56
C GLY A 348 -17.87 19.85 26.99
N LEU A 349 -17.39 21.09 26.91
CA LEU A 349 -16.04 21.45 27.26
C LEU A 349 -15.98 22.08 28.67
N SER A 350 -15.13 21.51 29.53
CA SER A 350 -14.81 22.10 30.83
C SER A 350 -13.34 22.50 30.87
N CYS A 351 -13.08 23.80 31.02
CA CYS A 351 -11.72 24.35 31.04
C CYS A 351 -11.44 24.99 32.39
N VAL A 352 -10.27 24.70 32.91
CA VAL A 352 -9.72 25.38 34.10
C VAL A 352 -8.48 26.16 33.69
N ARG A 353 -8.48 27.45 33.91
CA ARG A 353 -7.37 28.34 33.56
C ARG A 353 -6.95 29.14 34.79
N PRO A 354 -5.63 29.28 35.07
CA PRO A 354 -5.16 30.17 36.13
C PRO A 354 -5.32 31.62 35.64
N MET A 355 -6.37 32.28 36.09
CA MET A 355 -6.62 33.67 35.79
C MET A 355 -6.77 34.44 37.10
N PRO A 356 -6.28 35.70 37.19
CA PRO A 356 -6.51 36.53 38.36
C PRO A 356 -8.02 36.81 38.50
N LEU A 357 -8.50 36.85 39.75
CA LEU A 357 -9.90 37.08 40.06
C LEU A 357 -10.33 38.51 39.64
N TYR A 358 -9.42 39.44 39.81
CA TYR A 358 -9.58 40.83 39.40
C TYR A 358 -8.34 41.29 38.64
N GLY A 359 -8.53 41.86 37.45
CA GLY A 359 -7.47 42.49 36.67
C GLY A 359 -7.23 43.89 37.20
N THR A 360 -5.98 44.22 37.56
CA THR A 360 -5.59 45.58 38.00
C THR A 360 -4.88 46.25 36.82
N PRO A 361 -5.53 47.21 36.11
CA PRO A 361 -4.90 47.89 35.01
C PRO A 361 -3.71 48.75 35.45
N GLY A 362 -2.65 48.75 34.66
CA GLY A 362 -1.51 49.63 34.90
C GLY A 362 -0.54 49.22 35.98
N PHE A 363 -0.61 47.98 36.49
CA PHE A 363 0.41 47.42 37.36
C PHE A 363 1.66 47.12 36.51
N VAL A 364 2.71 47.89 36.77
CA VAL A 364 4.02 47.65 36.13
C VAL A 364 4.94 47.06 37.19
N ASP A 365 5.12 45.76 37.13
CA ASP A 365 6.09 45.08 37.97
C ASP A 365 7.45 45.08 37.27
N HIS A 366 8.43 45.62 37.97
CA HIS A 366 9.83 45.51 37.59
C HIS A 366 10.43 44.33 38.37
N PHE A 367 10.62 43.22 37.72
CA PHE A 367 11.43 42.11 38.21
C PHE A 367 12.66 41.98 37.35
#